data_aef20594b1b6ae0d4743b2aaeb49e1f2
#
_entry.id   aef20594b1b6ae0d4743b2aaeb49e1f2
#
_cell.length_a   1.000
_cell.length_b   1.000
_cell.length_c   1.000
_cell.angle_alpha   90.00
_cell.angle_beta   90.00
_cell.angle_gamma   90.00
#
_symmetry.space_group_name_H-M   'P 1'
#
loop_
_entity.id
_entity.type
_entity.pdbx_description
1 polymer ?
#
loop_
_entity_poly.entity_id
_entity_poly.type
_entity_poly.pdbx_seq_one_letter_code
_entity_poly.pdbx_strand_id
1 'polypeptide(L)'
;MTVSKILIHISDRDKWRFVLKQIARISEGKEGSKPDVTIIADGFAVGVCIACDRMLREQMADFVQRGGRLRGCEESLRFLNMKSENLPDFIQAVPNGVKEIIRLQGKGFQYVKG
;
A
#
# COMPACT_ATOMS: atom_id res chain seq x y z
N MET A 1 -4.39 22.75 -10.48
CA MET A 1 -4.89 21.39 -10.79
C MET A 1 -4.86 20.52 -9.56
N THR A 2 -5.96 19.86 -9.31
CA THR A 2 -6.07 18.96 -8.17
C THR A 2 -5.37 17.63 -8.46
N VAL A 3 -4.51 17.20 -7.55
CA VAL A 3 -3.87 15.89 -7.65
C VAL A 3 -4.89 14.82 -7.26
N SER A 4 -5.00 13.77 -8.05
CA SER A 4 -5.85 12.63 -7.71
C SER A 4 -5.32 11.92 -6.48
N LYS A 5 -6.19 11.64 -5.53
CA LYS A 5 -5.86 10.87 -4.33
C LYS A 5 -6.45 9.47 -4.47
N ILE A 6 -5.60 8.48 -4.51
CA ILE A 6 -6.00 7.11 -4.76
C ILE A 6 -5.58 6.22 -3.60
N LEU A 7 -6.53 5.44 -3.11
CA LEU A 7 -6.31 4.47 -2.07
C LEU A 7 -6.48 3.08 -2.69
N ILE A 8 -5.43 2.27 -2.68
CA ILE A 8 -5.50 0.92 -3.21
C ILE A 8 -5.47 -0.07 -2.04
N HIS A 9 -6.47 -0.95 -1.99
CA HIS A 9 -6.63 -1.92 -0.93
C HIS A 9 -6.20 -3.30 -1.43
N ILE A 10 -5.20 -3.90 -0.80
CA ILE A 10 -4.71 -5.22 -1.17
C ILE A 10 -4.95 -6.17 0.01
N SER A 11 -5.68 -7.26 -0.24
CA SER A 11 -5.94 -8.30 0.75
C SER A 11 -5.33 -9.64 0.36
N ASP A 12 -5.11 -9.87 -0.93
CA ASP A 12 -4.55 -11.12 -1.45
C ASP A 12 -3.05 -11.00 -1.65
N ARG A 13 -2.31 -12.00 -1.21
CA ARG A 13 -0.85 -11.94 -1.25
C ARG A 13 -0.25 -11.96 -2.67
N ASP A 14 -0.98 -12.45 -3.65
CA ASP A 14 -0.49 -12.56 -5.03
C ASP A 14 -0.79 -11.33 -5.89
N LYS A 15 -1.36 -10.28 -5.31
CA LYS A 15 -1.73 -9.07 -6.04
C LYS A 15 -0.65 -7.98 -6.07
N TRP A 16 0.38 -8.11 -5.24
CA TRP A 16 1.36 -7.04 -5.06
C TRP A 16 2.04 -6.60 -6.35
N ARG A 17 2.59 -7.54 -7.12
CA ARG A 17 3.33 -7.18 -8.32
C ARG A 17 2.44 -6.51 -9.36
N PHE A 18 1.24 -7.03 -9.50
CA PHE A 18 0.28 -6.45 -10.44
C PHE A 18 -0.09 -5.02 -10.04
N VAL A 19 -0.39 -4.80 -8.75
CA VAL A 19 -0.77 -3.47 -8.27
C VAL A 19 0.38 -2.48 -8.45
N LEU A 20 1.60 -2.85 -8.06
CA LEU A 20 2.74 -1.95 -8.21
C LEU A 20 3.00 -1.60 -9.67
N LYS A 21 2.81 -2.55 -10.57
CA LYS A 21 2.94 -2.30 -11.99
C LYS A 21 1.87 -1.35 -12.51
N GLN A 22 0.63 -1.50 -12.05
CA GLN A 22 -0.45 -0.60 -12.44
C GLN A 22 -0.20 0.82 -11.95
N ILE A 23 0.31 0.98 -10.73
CA ILE A 23 0.64 2.29 -10.19
C ILE A 23 1.71 2.97 -11.06
N ALA A 24 2.73 2.23 -11.48
CA ALA A 24 3.76 2.76 -12.33
C ALA A 24 3.17 3.30 -13.64
N ARG A 25 2.20 2.59 -14.21
CA ARG A 25 1.52 3.04 -15.43
C ARG A 25 0.69 4.27 -15.22
N ILE A 26 -0.02 4.37 -14.11
CA ILE A 26 -0.83 5.55 -13.79
C ILE A 26 0.07 6.79 -13.68
N SER A 27 1.28 6.60 -13.19
CA SER A 27 2.23 7.69 -12.97
C SER A 27 2.98 8.11 -14.23
N GLU A 28 2.88 7.34 -15.31
CA GLU A 28 3.56 7.66 -16.56
C GLU A 28 2.86 8.75 -17.34
N GLY A 29 3.64 9.52 -18.05
CA GLY A 29 3.16 10.31 -19.19
C GLY A 29 2.53 11.65 -18.91
N LYS A 30 2.33 12.08 -17.66
CA LYS A 30 1.79 13.42 -17.40
C LYS A 30 2.59 14.11 -16.31
N GLU A 31 3.44 15.00 -16.73
CA GLU A 31 4.20 15.82 -15.81
C GLU A 31 3.25 16.72 -15.01
N GLY A 32 3.52 16.81 -13.71
CA GLY A 32 2.80 17.70 -12.82
C GLY A 32 1.48 17.19 -12.30
N SER A 33 1.01 16.02 -12.77
CA SER A 33 -0.25 15.46 -12.31
C SER A 33 -0.09 14.06 -11.73
N LYS A 34 1.03 13.83 -11.06
CA LYS A 34 1.32 12.56 -10.42
C LYS A 34 0.31 12.30 -9.30
N PRO A 35 -0.38 11.15 -9.29
CA PRO A 35 -1.37 10.88 -8.27
C PRO A 35 -0.73 10.66 -6.90
N ASP A 36 -1.48 11.02 -5.86
CA ASP A 36 -1.12 10.70 -4.48
C ASP A 36 -1.69 9.33 -4.16
N VAL A 37 -0.82 8.32 -4.06
CA VAL A 37 -1.26 6.93 -3.90
C VAL A 37 -0.87 6.39 -2.54
N THR A 38 -1.86 5.83 -1.84
CA THR A 38 -1.65 5.09 -0.60
C THR A 38 -2.11 3.65 -0.82
N ILE A 39 -1.26 2.69 -0.48
CA ILE A 39 -1.65 1.28 -0.49
C ILE A 39 -1.88 0.84 0.94
N ILE A 40 -3.04 0.21 1.19
CA ILE A 40 -3.34 -0.39 2.48
C ILE A 40 -3.39 -1.90 2.28
N ALA A 41 -2.52 -2.61 3.00
CA ALA A 41 -2.46 -4.07 2.95
C ALA A 41 -3.06 -4.65 4.21
N ASP A 42 -3.99 -5.58 4.07
CA ASP A 42 -4.56 -6.35 5.18
C ASP A 42 -4.66 -7.81 4.78
N GLY A 43 -5.26 -8.63 5.63
CA GLY A 43 -5.40 -10.05 5.37
C GLY A 43 -4.04 -10.70 5.09
N PHE A 44 -4.01 -11.59 4.12
CA PHE A 44 -2.77 -12.28 3.76
C PHE A 44 -1.76 -11.37 3.05
N ALA A 45 -2.22 -10.27 2.46
CA ALA A 45 -1.33 -9.37 1.74
C ALA A 45 -0.33 -8.68 2.67
N VAL A 46 -0.72 -8.39 3.92
CA VAL A 46 0.19 -7.71 4.84
C VAL A 46 1.35 -8.60 5.27
N GLY A 47 1.16 -9.91 5.30
CA GLY A 47 2.25 -10.84 5.60
C GLY A 47 3.36 -10.78 4.56
N VAL A 48 3.03 -10.49 3.33
CA VAL A 48 4.01 -10.34 2.25
C VAL A 48 4.94 -9.16 2.52
N CYS A 49 4.47 -8.14 3.21
CA CYS A 49 5.31 -6.99 3.56
C CYS A 49 6.51 -7.40 4.42
N ILE A 50 6.37 -8.47 5.19
CA ILE A 50 7.45 -8.98 6.05
C ILE A 50 8.21 -10.11 5.34
N ALA A 51 7.48 -11.05 4.74
CA ALA A 51 8.04 -12.26 4.15
C ALA A 51 7.87 -12.28 2.64
N CYS A 52 8.64 -11.46 1.95
CA CYS A 52 8.65 -11.44 0.48
C CYS A 52 10.06 -11.57 -0.04
N ASP A 53 10.16 -11.87 -1.35
CA ASP A 53 11.48 -11.94 -1.96
C ASP A 53 12.07 -10.53 -2.08
N ARG A 54 13.39 -10.49 -2.33
CA ARG A 54 14.15 -9.26 -2.39
C ARG A 54 13.64 -8.31 -3.49
N MET A 55 13.30 -8.87 -4.64
CA MET A 55 12.84 -8.05 -5.76
C MET A 55 11.55 -7.32 -5.42
N LEU A 56 10.59 -8.02 -4.82
CA LEU A 56 9.34 -7.39 -4.45
C LEU A 56 9.55 -6.33 -3.37
N ARG A 57 10.42 -6.60 -2.41
CA ARG A 57 10.75 -5.61 -1.38
C ARG A 57 11.35 -4.34 -1.99
N GLU A 58 12.22 -4.50 -2.97
CA GLU A 58 12.80 -3.35 -3.67
C GLU A 58 11.75 -2.56 -4.44
N GLN A 59 10.79 -3.26 -5.05
CA GLN A 59 9.69 -2.60 -5.75
C GLN A 59 8.81 -1.80 -4.78
N MET A 60 8.54 -2.35 -3.60
CA MET A 60 7.78 -1.64 -2.56
C MET A 60 8.54 -0.39 -2.10
N ALA A 61 9.84 -0.54 -1.84
CA ALA A 61 10.67 0.58 -1.40
C ALA A 61 10.73 1.68 -2.46
N ASP A 62 10.85 1.30 -3.73
CA ASP A 62 10.85 2.24 -4.82
C ASP A 62 9.53 3.03 -4.91
N PHE A 63 8.41 2.35 -4.71
CA PHE A 63 7.11 3.01 -4.67
C PHE A 63 7.06 4.10 -3.59
N VAL A 64 7.54 3.77 -2.39
CA VAL A 64 7.55 4.74 -1.29
C VAL A 64 8.53 5.87 -1.57
N GLN A 65 9.70 5.56 -2.12
CA GLN A 65 10.70 6.57 -2.44
C GLN A 65 10.18 7.59 -3.46
N ARG A 66 9.30 7.15 -4.34
CA ARG A 66 8.68 8.03 -5.34
C ARG A 66 7.47 8.80 -4.80
N GLY A 67 7.21 8.73 -3.51
CA GLY A 67 6.16 9.51 -2.86
C GLY A 67 4.92 8.73 -2.47
N GLY A 68 4.87 7.43 -2.75
CA GLY A 68 3.76 6.59 -2.33
C GLY A 68 3.80 6.29 -0.84
N ARG A 69 2.69 5.82 -0.31
CA ARG A 69 2.59 5.41 1.09
C ARG A 69 2.13 3.97 1.17
N LEU A 70 2.85 3.18 1.98
CA LEU A 70 2.46 1.81 2.27
C LEU A 70 2.05 1.70 3.74
N ARG A 71 0.87 1.14 3.98
CA ARG A 71 0.36 0.94 5.33
C ARG A 71 -0.08 -0.49 5.52
N GLY A 72 0.33 -1.08 6.65
CA GLY A 72 0.04 -2.47 6.96
C GLY A 72 -0.84 -2.60 8.19
N CYS A 73 -1.87 -3.45 8.10
CA CYS A 73 -2.84 -3.68 9.16
C CYS A 73 -2.25 -4.53 10.28
N GLU A 74 -2.11 -3.95 11.47
CA GLU A 74 -1.58 -4.67 12.64
C GLU A 74 -2.49 -5.82 13.08
N GLU A 75 -3.80 -5.62 13.01
CA GLU A 75 -4.73 -6.66 13.38
C GLU A 75 -4.58 -7.90 12.49
N SER A 76 -4.40 -7.71 11.18
CA SER A 76 -4.15 -8.82 10.26
C SER A 76 -2.81 -9.49 10.56
N LEU A 77 -1.79 -8.72 10.90
CA LEU A 77 -0.49 -9.30 11.27
C LEU A 77 -0.62 -10.19 12.51
N ARG A 78 -1.36 -9.74 13.53
CA ARG A 78 -1.59 -10.56 14.72
C ARG A 78 -2.30 -11.86 14.35
N PHE A 79 -3.29 -11.79 13.47
CA PHE A 79 -3.99 -12.99 12.99
C PHE A 79 -3.03 -13.96 12.32
N LEU A 80 -2.01 -13.44 11.62
CA LEU A 80 -1.00 -14.26 10.94
C LEU A 80 0.16 -14.66 11.86
N ASN A 81 0.09 -14.33 13.16
CA ASN A 81 1.17 -14.54 14.12
C ASN A 81 2.47 -13.84 13.73
N MET A 82 2.34 -12.67 13.14
CA MET A 82 3.46 -11.83 12.73
C MET A 82 3.47 -10.54 13.55
N LYS A 83 4.65 -9.97 13.72
CA LYS A 83 4.82 -8.75 14.52
C LYS A 83 5.02 -7.54 13.63
N SER A 84 4.31 -6.45 13.94
CA SER A 84 4.43 -5.20 13.19
C SER A 84 5.83 -4.61 13.23
N GLU A 85 6.59 -4.86 14.28
CA GLU A 85 7.98 -4.40 14.37
C GLU A 85 8.89 -5.03 13.32
N ASN A 86 8.46 -6.11 12.67
CA ASN A 86 9.21 -6.75 11.58
C ASN A 86 8.87 -6.16 10.20
N LEU A 87 7.96 -5.21 10.14
CA LEU A 87 7.72 -4.48 8.89
C LEU A 87 8.96 -3.67 8.52
N PRO A 88 9.27 -3.56 7.22
CA PRO A 88 10.31 -2.63 6.80
C PRO A 88 10.01 -1.20 7.24
N ASP A 89 11.05 -0.41 7.44
CA ASP A 89 10.91 0.97 7.93
C ASP A 89 10.04 1.85 7.04
N PHE A 90 9.96 1.53 5.76
CA PHE A 90 9.17 2.33 4.82
C PHE A 90 7.69 1.97 4.83
N ILE A 91 7.26 1.01 5.65
CA ILE A 91 5.84 0.64 5.78
C ILE A 91 5.34 1.05 7.14
N GLN A 92 4.30 1.87 7.17
CA GLN A 92 3.71 2.32 8.42
C GLN A 92 2.67 1.30 8.89
N ALA A 93 2.77 0.87 10.15
CA ALA A 93 1.76 0.04 10.77
C ALA A 93 0.55 0.90 11.15
N VAL A 94 -0.65 0.40 10.86
CA VAL A 94 -1.89 1.03 11.30
C VAL A 94 -2.68 0.00 12.10
N PRO A 95 -3.42 0.42 13.14
CA PRO A 95 -4.13 -0.53 14.01
C PRO A 95 -5.12 -1.43 13.27
N ASN A 96 -5.84 -0.86 12.28
CA ASN A 96 -6.84 -1.60 11.51
C ASN A 96 -6.94 -1.03 10.11
N GLY A 97 -6.81 -1.88 9.09
CA GLY A 97 -6.81 -1.44 7.70
C GLY A 97 -8.14 -0.86 7.26
N VAL A 98 -9.26 -1.43 7.69
CA VAL A 98 -10.59 -0.93 7.29
C VAL A 98 -10.83 0.46 7.88
N LYS A 99 -10.45 0.69 9.12
CA LYS A 99 -10.58 2.02 9.73
C LYS A 99 -9.73 3.04 8.99
N GLU A 100 -8.54 2.64 8.55
CA GLU A 100 -7.67 3.52 7.79
C GLU A 100 -8.28 3.86 6.42
N ILE A 101 -8.90 2.89 5.76
CA ILE A 101 -9.62 3.10 4.50
C ILE A 101 -10.71 4.15 4.69
N ILE A 102 -11.52 4.00 5.73
CA ILE A 102 -12.61 4.93 6.01
C ILE A 102 -12.06 6.33 6.25
N ARG A 103 -10.98 6.42 7.02
CA ARG A 103 -10.35 7.71 7.32
C ARG A 103 -9.88 8.41 6.05
N LEU A 104 -9.24 7.67 5.14
CA LEU A 104 -8.72 8.25 3.90
C LEU A 104 -9.84 8.62 2.93
N GLN A 105 -10.89 7.82 2.88
CA GLN A 105 -12.06 8.18 2.06
C GLN A 105 -12.68 9.49 2.55
N GLY A 106 -12.70 9.71 3.86
CA GLY A 106 -13.15 10.96 4.43
C GLY A 106 -12.27 12.15 4.05
N LYS A 107 -11.04 11.89 3.61
CA LYS A 107 -10.11 12.93 3.15
C LYS A 107 -10.09 13.07 1.62
N GLY A 108 -11.00 12.43 0.94
CA GLY A 108 -11.14 12.56 -0.51
C GLY A 108 -10.40 11.53 -1.33
N PHE A 109 -9.85 10.48 -0.70
CA PHE A 109 -9.20 9.41 -1.45
C PHE A 109 -10.25 8.53 -2.13
N GLN A 110 -10.01 8.21 -3.39
CA GLN A 110 -10.85 7.28 -4.13
C GLN A 110 -10.38 5.86 -3.85
N TYR A 111 -11.32 4.98 -3.53
CA TYR A 111 -11.04 3.60 -3.18
C TYR A 111 -10.94 2.73 -4.43
N VAL A 112 -9.84 1.97 -4.54
CA VAL A 112 -9.63 1.00 -5.62
C VAL A 112 -9.25 -0.34 -4.98
N LYS A 113 -9.99 -1.38 -5.32
CA LYS A 113 -9.66 -2.73 -4.86
C LYS A 113 -8.54 -3.29 -5.73
N GLY A 114 -7.46 -3.66 -5.08
CA GLY A 114 -6.33 -4.29 -5.74
C GLY A 114 -6.51 -5.79 -5.98
#